data_b0ac986276e91ae9efd864bfe91d61d6
#
_entry.id   b0ac986276e91ae9efd864bfe91d61d6
#
_cell.length_a   1.000
_cell.length_b   1.000
_cell.length_c   1.000
_cell.angle_alpha   90.00
_cell.angle_beta   90.00
_cell.angle_gamma   90.00
#
_symmetry.space_group_name_H-M   'P 1'
#
loop_
_entity.id
_entity.type
_entity.pdbx_description
1 polymer ?
#
loop_
_entity_poly.entity_id
_entity_poly.type
_entity_poly.pdbx_seq_one_letter_code
_entity_poly.pdbx_strand_id
1 'polypeptide(L)'
;KTRGSYILRAFDLEKGKVSNYREMLDDLVKFNMTNDIQLSVDMRAGQEPETTDYEIFVQEPDPRTFTLFSDSSGSKSSGRYRGGVSFTERSLLGWRDRLQLIGVFSHGSRSFMGSYSVPLNSFGTRLTASYSYGRVKVVDGPSEGFDVKGHSQYLSLRLDHPLYVTSTSKL
;
A
#
# COMPACT_ATOMS: atom_id res chain seq x y z
N LYS A 1 -11.50 5.63 -3.55
CA LYS A 1 -12.57 4.94 -2.78
C LYS A 1 -12.63 3.49 -3.22
N THR A 2 -12.72 2.55 -2.26
CA THR A 2 -12.75 1.10 -2.55
C THR A 2 -14.05 0.70 -3.25
N ARG A 3 -13.96 -0.19 -4.22
CA ARG A 3 -15.14 -0.75 -4.88
C ARG A 3 -15.79 -1.80 -3.98
N GLY A 4 -17.11 -1.78 -3.84
CA GLY A 4 -17.87 -2.77 -3.08
C GLY A 4 -17.62 -4.20 -3.55
N SER A 5 -17.43 -4.42 -4.86
CA SER A 5 -17.11 -5.75 -5.41
C SER A 5 -15.77 -6.33 -4.92
N TYR A 6 -14.80 -5.49 -4.56
CA TYR A 6 -13.54 -5.94 -3.95
C TYR A 6 -13.77 -6.46 -2.53
N ILE A 7 -14.62 -5.76 -1.77
CA ILE A 7 -14.98 -6.15 -0.40
C ILE A 7 -15.81 -7.43 -0.40
N LEU A 8 -16.85 -7.50 -1.23
CA LEU A 8 -17.74 -8.66 -1.29
C LEU A 8 -17.03 -9.95 -1.69
N ARG A 9 -15.95 -9.88 -2.48
CA ARG A 9 -15.11 -11.05 -2.80
C ARG A 9 -14.33 -11.62 -1.63
N ALA A 10 -14.24 -10.90 -0.52
CA ALA A 10 -13.59 -11.39 0.70
C ALA A 10 -14.48 -12.32 1.53
N PHE A 11 -15.77 -12.32 1.26
CA PHE A 11 -16.76 -13.11 1.98
C PHE A 11 -17.41 -14.11 1.02
N ASP A 12 -17.52 -15.36 1.45
CA ASP A 12 -18.29 -16.39 0.71
C ASP A 12 -19.79 -16.28 1.07
N LEU A 13 -20.33 -15.07 0.85
CA LEU A 13 -21.74 -14.77 1.08
C LEU A 13 -22.48 -14.77 -0.25
N GLU A 14 -23.26 -15.81 -0.50
CA GLU A 14 -24.17 -15.88 -1.64
C GLU A 14 -25.61 -15.65 -1.18
N LYS A 15 -26.32 -14.80 -1.91
CA LYS A 15 -27.72 -14.51 -1.62
C LYS A 15 -28.57 -15.79 -1.72
N GLY A 16 -29.33 -16.10 -0.66
CA GLY A 16 -30.21 -17.26 -0.61
C GLY A 16 -29.53 -18.58 -0.21
N LYS A 17 -28.24 -18.56 0.15
CA LYS A 17 -27.55 -19.71 0.75
C LYS A 17 -27.45 -19.60 2.26
N VAL A 18 -27.35 -20.73 2.92
CA VAL A 18 -27.06 -20.79 4.37
C VAL A 18 -25.63 -20.30 4.58
N SER A 19 -25.48 -19.23 5.38
CA SER A 19 -24.17 -18.69 5.73
C SER A 19 -23.68 -19.25 7.06
N ASN A 20 -22.39 -19.55 7.13
CA ASN A 20 -21.74 -19.96 8.38
C ASN A 20 -21.15 -18.74 9.07
N TYR A 21 -21.69 -18.36 10.20
CA TYR A 21 -21.23 -17.21 10.99
C TYR A 21 -19.74 -17.27 11.35
N ARG A 22 -19.22 -18.45 11.67
CA ARG A 22 -17.79 -18.60 12.01
C ARG A 22 -16.88 -18.35 10.81
N GLU A 23 -17.24 -18.86 9.64
CA GLU A 23 -16.49 -18.65 8.41
C GLU A 23 -16.48 -17.16 8.05
N MET A 24 -17.63 -16.49 8.15
CA MET A 24 -17.73 -15.05 7.93
C MET A 24 -16.84 -14.24 8.89
N LEU A 25 -16.80 -14.60 10.18
CA LEU A 25 -15.92 -13.94 11.16
C LEU A 25 -14.45 -14.17 10.85
N ASP A 26 -14.09 -15.40 10.46
CA ASP A 26 -12.71 -15.72 10.07
C ASP A 26 -12.28 -14.92 8.83
N ASP A 27 -13.15 -14.79 7.84
CA ASP A 27 -12.90 -14.00 6.64
C ASP A 27 -12.81 -12.51 6.96
N LEU A 28 -13.66 -11.98 7.84
CA LEU A 28 -13.57 -10.61 8.34
C LEU A 28 -12.23 -10.34 9.02
N VAL A 29 -11.79 -11.24 9.90
CA VAL A 29 -10.50 -11.12 10.58
C VAL A 29 -9.35 -11.16 9.57
N LYS A 30 -9.34 -12.15 8.68
CA LYS A 30 -8.32 -12.26 7.62
C LYS A 30 -8.25 -11.01 6.76
N PHE A 31 -9.41 -10.49 6.35
CA PHE A 31 -9.48 -9.26 5.56
C PHE A 31 -8.89 -8.07 6.31
N ASN A 32 -9.31 -7.85 7.56
CA ASN A 32 -8.84 -6.74 8.39
C ASN A 32 -7.34 -6.83 8.73
N MET A 33 -6.79 -8.04 8.79
CA MET A 33 -5.35 -8.26 9.01
C MET A 33 -4.50 -8.08 7.74
N THR A 34 -5.09 -8.22 6.56
CA THR A 34 -4.36 -8.21 5.29
C THR A 34 -4.56 -6.93 4.48
N ASN A 35 -5.58 -6.15 4.80
CA ASN A 35 -5.90 -4.90 4.12
C ASN A 35 -5.69 -3.68 5.03
N ASP A 36 -5.60 -2.50 4.44
CA ASP A 36 -5.45 -1.22 5.14
C ASP A 36 -6.80 -0.51 5.41
N ILE A 37 -7.90 -1.15 5.08
CA ILE A 37 -9.26 -0.76 5.46
C ILE A 37 -9.77 -1.70 6.54
N GLN A 38 -10.66 -1.20 7.38
CA GLN A 38 -11.29 -1.98 8.44
C GLN A 38 -12.76 -2.19 8.10
N LEU A 39 -13.19 -3.43 8.21
CA LEU A 39 -14.58 -3.82 8.03
C LEU A 39 -15.18 -4.19 9.38
N SER A 40 -16.42 -3.81 9.60
CA SER A 40 -17.29 -4.36 10.64
C SER A 40 -18.60 -4.81 10.01
N VAL A 41 -19.22 -5.83 10.61
CA VAL A 41 -20.44 -6.43 10.09
C VAL A 41 -21.50 -6.43 11.18
N ASP A 42 -22.64 -5.85 10.86
CA ASP A 42 -23.87 -5.98 11.64
C ASP A 42 -24.78 -7.05 11.02
N MET A 43 -25.41 -7.81 11.89
CA MET A 43 -26.40 -8.82 11.49
C MET A 43 -27.78 -8.40 11.94
N ARG A 44 -28.74 -8.48 11.05
CA ARG A 44 -30.15 -8.20 11.35
C ARG A 44 -31.04 -9.35 10.85
N ALA A 45 -32.17 -9.53 11.49
CA ALA A 45 -33.18 -10.44 10.96
C ALA A 45 -33.59 -9.96 9.55
N GLY A 46 -33.57 -10.88 8.61
CA GLY A 46 -33.98 -10.58 7.23
C GLY A 46 -35.49 -10.36 7.09
N GLN A 47 -35.91 -9.92 5.94
CA GLN A 47 -37.31 -9.65 5.65
C GLN A 47 -38.14 -10.93 5.49
N GLU A 48 -37.50 -12.05 5.11
CA GLU A 48 -38.13 -13.36 4.99
C GLU A 48 -37.82 -14.21 6.24
N PRO A 49 -38.72 -15.13 6.65
CA PRO A 49 -38.45 -16.06 7.74
C PRO A 49 -37.14 -16.84 7.48
N GLU A 50 -36.38 -17.07 8.57
CA GLU A 50 -35.12 -17.82 8.55
C GLU A 50 -33.99 -17.17 7.71
N THR A 51 -34.11 -15.88 7.37
CA THR A 51 -33.05 -15.14 6.66
C THR A 51 -32.34 -14.16 7.59
N THR A 52 -31.06 -13.86 7.25
CA THR A 52 -30.23 -12.89 7.95
C THR A 52 -29.68 -11.90 6.93
N ASP A 53 -29.85 -10.61 7.22
CA ASP A 53 -29.25 -9.53 6.46
C ASP A 53 -27.92 -9.12 7.11
N TYR A 54 -26.85 -9.01 6.30
CA TYR A 54 -25.55 -8.54 6.71
C TYR A 54 -25.31 -7.11 6.21
N GLU A 55 -25.06 -6.20 7.12
CA GLU A 55 -24.70 -4.81 6.81
C GLU A 55 -23.20 -4.63 7.06
N ILE A 56 -22.43 -4.37 5.98
CA ILE A 56 -20.98 -4.23 6.06
C ILE A 56 -20.61 -2.75 6.11
N PHE A 57 -20.02 -2.33 7.23
CA PHE A 57 -19.48 -0.98 7.40
C PHE A 57 -17.99 -0.98 7.04
N VAL A 58 -17.59 0.06 6.31
CA VAL A 58 -16.23 0.19 5.78
C VAL A 58 -15.60 1.46 6.31
N GLN A 59 -14.51 1.32 7.06
CA GLN A 59 -13.68 2.43 7.48
C GLN A 59 -12.42 2.49 6.62
N GLU A 60 -12.32 3.51 5.79
CA GLU A 60 -11.18 3.73 4.89
C GLU A 60 -10.27 4.85 5.43
N PRO A 61 -8.93 4.68 5.41
CA PRO A 61 -8.02 5.80 5.61
C PRO A 61 -8.10 6.77 4.42
N ASP A 62 -7.57 7.98 4.60
CA ASP A 62 -7.49 8.96 3.53
C ASP A 62 -6.88 8.35 2.28
N PRO A 63 -7.56 8.44 1.13
CA PRO A 63 -7.09 7.79 -0.10
C PRO A 63 -5.78 8.38 -0.58
N ARG A 64 -5.55 9.68 -0.31
CA ARG A 64 -4.39 10.44 -0.76
C ARG A 64 -3.61 11.01 0.38
N THR A 65 -2.31 10.85 0.31
CA THR A 65 -1.39 11.49 1.25
C THR A 65 -0.29 12.19 0.47
N PHE A 66 -0.08 13.45 0.77
CA PHE A 66 1.02 14.23 0.24
C PHE A 66 1.89 14.71 1.39
N THR A 67 3.19 14.48 1.31
CA THR A 67 4.13 14.86 2.35
C THR A 67 5.29 15.62 1.75
N LEU A 68 5.61 16.78 2.34
CA LEU A 68 6.85 17.50 2.11
C LEU A 68 7.76 17.29 3.32
N PHE A 69 9.03 17.07 3.10
CA PHE A 69 9.99 16.93 4.17
C PHE A 69 11.34 17.57 3.80
N SER A 70 12.09 17.95 4.81
CA SER A 70 13.50 18.30 4.67
C SER A 70 14.29 17.75 5.83
N ASP A 71 15.54 17.37 5.57
CA ASP A 71 16.45 16.82 6.57
C ASP A 71 17.91 17.17 6.25
N SER A 72 18.80 16.85 7.20
CA SER A 72 20.25 17.01 7.08
C SER A 72 21.00 15.70 6.97
N SER A 73 20.34 14.62 6.49
CA SER A 73 20.87 13.26 6.42
C SER A 73 21.65 12.98 5.13
N GLY A 74 21.83 13.98 4.26
CA GLY A 74 22.66 13.89 3.07
C GLY A 74 24.16 13.80 3.39
N SER A 75 24.95 13.27 2.45
CA SER A 75 26.41 13.28 2.58
C SER A 75 26.99 14.67 2.31
N LYS A 76 28.13 15.00 2.89
CA LYS A 76 28.84 16.25 2.58
C LYS A 76 29.18 16.35 1.10
N SER A 77 29.60 15.23 0.51
CA SER A 77 30.04 15.18 -0.89
C SER A 77 28.91 15.37 -1.91
N SER A 78 27.64 15.12 -1.57
CA SER A 78 26.50 15.25 -2.48
C SER A 78 25.43 16.24 -2.00
N GLY A 79 25.69 16.93 -0.89
CA GLY A 79 24.80 17.91 -0.28
C GLY A 79 24.14 17.38 0.99
N ARG A 80 24.51 17.99 2.11
CA ARG A 80 24.06 17.62 3.46
C ARG A 80 22.56 17.81 3.66
N TYR A 81 22.03 18.92 3.19
CA TYR A 81 20.61 19.25 3.30
C TYR A 81 19.84 18.67 2.12
N ARG A 82 18.74 17.97 2.44
CA ARG A 82 17.86 17.37 1.44
C ARG A 82 16.45 17.86 1.65
N GLY A 83 15.73 18.04 0.54
CA GLY A 83 14.30 18.24 0.50
C GLY A 83 13.64 17.13 -0.28
N GLY A 84 12.44 16.79 0.07
CA GLY A 84 11.74 15.73 -0.63
C GLY A 84 10.24 15.89 -0.60
N VAL A 85 9.62 15.16 -1.51
CA VAL A 85 8.17 15.06 -1.66
C VAL A 85 7.78 13.60 -1.81
N SER A 86 6.71 13.22 -1.15
CA SER A 86 6.08 11.92 -1.37
C SER A 86 4.59 12.09 -1.64
N PHE A 87 4.09 11.27 -2.53
CA PHE A 87 2.68 11.14 -2.85
C PHE A 87 2.28 9.69 -2.77
N THR A 88 1.17 9.41 -2.09
CA THR A 88 0.58 8.08 -1.99
C THR A 88 -0.90 8.15 -2.32
N GLU A 89 -1.33 7.36 -3.30
CA GLU A 89 -2.73 7.07 -3.59
C GLU A 89 -3.01 5.61 -3.21
N ARG A 90 -3.96 5.36 -2.29
CA ARG A 90 -4.21 4.02 -1.72
C ARG A 90 -5.23 3.21 -2.48
N SER A 91 -5.93 3.77 -3.45
CA SER A 91 -6.97 3.07 -4.21
C SER A 91 -7.21 3.76 -5.55
N LEU A 92 -6.21 3.71 -6.44
CA LEU A 92 -6.21 4.40 -7.73
C LEU A 92 -7.33 3.89 -8.64
N LEU A 93 -7.47 2.56 -8.76
CA LEU A 93 -8.52 1.90 -9.56
C LEU A 93 -9.70 1.39 -8.72
N GLY A 94 -9.65 1.57 -7.40
CA GLY A 94 -10.70 1.13 -6.48
C GLY A 94 -10.55 -0.31 -5.95
N TRP A 95 -9.42 -0.96 -6.18
CA TRP A 95 -9.11 -2.32 -5.73
C TRP A 95 -8.08 -2.36 -4.60
N ARG A 96 -7.91 -1.24 -3.88
CA ARG A 96 -6.83 -1.07 -2.89
C ARG A 96 -5.44 -1.21 -3.50
N ASP A 97 -5.36 -0.92 -4.78
CA ASP A 97 -4.12 -0.74 -5.52
C ASP A 97 -3.44 0.55 -5.06
N ARG A 98 -2.17 0.46 -4.70
CA ARG A 98 -1.42 1.58 -4.13
C ARG A 98 -0.39 2.09 -5.11
N LEU A 99 -0.48 3.38 -5.43
CA LEU A 99 0.59 4.11 -6.12
C LEU A 99 1.36 4.93 -5.08
N GLN A 100 2.68 4.84 -5.10
CA GLN A 100 3.56 5.66 -4.29
C GLN A 100 4.64 6.29 -5.17
N LEU A 101 4.84 7.58 -5.03
CA LEU A 101 5.87 8.35 -5.72
C LEU A 101 6.68 9.12 -4.67
N ILE A 102 8.01 9.07 -4.78
CA ILE A 102 8.93 9.78 -3.88
C ILE A 102 9.98 10.48 -4.72
N GLY A 103 10.21 11.75 -4.44
CA GLY A 103 11.33 12.51 -4.98
C GLY A 103 12.17 13.10 -3.84
N VAL A 104 13.49 12.94 -3.90
CA VAL A 104 14.42 13.53 -2.92
C VAL A 104 15.51 14.27 -3.67
N PHE A 105 15.80 15.49 -3.22
CA PHE A 105 16.72 16.40 -3.87
C PHE A 105 17.71 17.00 -2.87
N SER A 106 18.95 17.10 -3.27
CA SER A 106 19.99 17.85 -2.57
C SER A 106 20.80 18.67 -3.56
N HIS A 107 21.85 19.36 -3.09
CA HIS A 107 22.73 20.15 -3.96
C HIS A 107 23.37 19.32 -5.07
N GLY A 108 23.84 18.12 -4.76
CA GLY A 108 24.50 17.22 -5.72
C GLY A 108 23.77 15.89 -5.94
N SER A 109 22.54 15.69 -5.44
CA SER A 109 21.83 14.43 -5.61
C SER A 109 20.36 14.65 -5.98
N ARG A 110 19.86 13.81 -6.86
CA ARG A 110 18.44 13.73 -7.21
C ARG A 110 18.04 12.26 -7.28
N SER A 111 17.00 11.88 -6.57
CA SER A 111 16.46 10.54 -6.64
C SER A 111 14.94 10.56 -6.79
N PHE A 112 14.45 9.63 -7.57
CA PHE A 112 13.02 9.36 -7.76
C PHE A 112 12.75 7.90 -7.55
N MET A 113 11.66 7.59 -6.88
CA MET A 113 11.14 6.24 -6.73
C MET A 113 9.65 6.24 -6.98
N GLY A 114 9.21 5.32 -7.81
CA GLY A 114 7.80 5.01 -8.04
C GLY A 114 7.53 3.55 -7.74
N SER A 115 6.43 3.25 -7.09
CA SER A 115 5.96 1.88 -6.90
C SER A 115 4.46 1.78 -7.10
N TYR A 116 4.03 0.69 -7.71
CA TYR A 116 2.63 0.36 -7.89
C TYR A 116 2.37 -1.04 -7.39
N SER A 117 1.43 -1.17 -6.48
CA SER A 117 1.09 -2.42 -5.81
C SER A 117 -0.37 -2.75 -6.01
N VAL A 118 -0.65 -3.93 -6.56
CA VAL A 118 -2.00 -4.42 -6.85
C VAL A 118 -2.30 -5.64 -5.99
N PRO A 119 -3.44 -5.70 -5.29
CA PRO A 119 -3.89 -6.94 -4.68
C PRO A 119 -4.35 -7.91 -5.77
N LEU A 120 -3.89 -9.14 -5.69
CA LEU A 120 -4.30 -10.23 -6.58
C LEU A 120 -5.54 -10.96 -6.04
N ASN A 121 -5.73 -10.91 -4.72
CA ASN A 121 -6.91 -11.43 -4.03
C ASN A 121 -7.24 -10.56 -2.81
N SER A 122 -8.36 -10.87 -2.15
CA SER A 122 -8.83 -10.16 -0.95
C SER A 122 -8.10 -10.59 0.34
N PHE A 123 -7.28 -11.65 0.30
CA PHE A 123 -6.57 -12.21 1.46
C PHE A 123 -5.11 -11.76 1.56
N GLY A 124 -4.73 -10.70 0.85
CA GLY A 124 -3.45 -10.02 1.05
C GLY A 124 -2.33 -10.44 0.10
N THR A 125 -2.58 -11.30 -0.90
CA THR A 125 -1.59 -11.51 -1.97
C THR A 125 -1.46 -10.24 -2.80
N ARG A 126 -0.24 -9.70 -2.92
CA ARG A 126 0.01 -8.45 -3.64
C ARG A 126 1.18 -8.58 -4.59
N LEU A 127 1.01 -8.04 -5.77
CA LEU A 127 2.10 -7.84 -6.73
C LEU A 127 2.52 -6.37 -6.71
N THR A 128 3.80 -6.12 -6.51
CA THR A 128 4.37 -4.76 -6.49
C THR A 128 5.44 -4.63 -7.56
N ALA A 129 5.29 -3.65 -8.43
CA ALA A 129 6.33 -3.20 -9.34
C ALA A 129 6.92 -1.90 -8.80
N SER A 130 8.26 -1.78 -8.77
CA SER A 130 8.94 -0.57 -8.33
C SER A 130 10.05 -0.20 -9.28
N TYR A 131 10.19 1.10 -9.52
CA TYR A 131 11.28 1.68 -10.29
C TYR A 131 11.92 2.79 -9.48
N SER A 132 13.25 2.82 -9.44
CA SER A 132 14.00 3.92 -8.86
C SER A 132 15.07 4.41 -9.82
N TYR A 133 15.28 5.72 -9.80
CA TYR A 133 16.31 6.43 -10.53
C TYR A 133 17.05 7.34 -9.57
N GLY A 134 18.37 7.28 -9.57
CA GLY A 134 19.23 8.13 -8.78
C GLY A 134 20.34 8.74 -9.65
N ARG A 135 20.63 10.01 -9.41
CA ARG A 135 21.79 10.69 -9.96
C ARG A 135 22.51 11.43 -8.83
N VAL A 136 23.80 11.29 -8.81
CA VAL A 136 24.67 11.97 -7.84
C VAL A 136 25.82 12.67 -8.57
N LYS A 137 26.16 13.87 -8.10
CA LYS A 137 27.35 14.62 -8.48
C LYS A 137 28.10 14.96 -7.19
N VAL A 138 29.42 14.78 -7.19
CA VAL A 138 30.27 15.24 -6.09
C VAL A 138 30.36 16.77 -6.16
N VAL A 139 29.99 17.43 -5.07
CA VAL A 139 29.90 18.89 -4.96
C VAL A 139 30.76 19.46 -3.84
N ASP A 140 31.41 18.58 -3.04
CA ASP A 140 32.29 18.96 -1.94
C ASP A 140 33.27 17.80 -1.65
N GLY A 141 34.52 18.16 -1.27
CA GLY A 141 35.56 17.24 -0.88
C GLY A 141 36.72 17.12 -1.88
N PRO A 142 37.69 16.21 -1.63
CA PRO A 142 38.91 16.09 -2.46
C PRO A 142 38.66 15.80 -3.94
N SER A 143 37.49 15.29 -4.28
CA SER A 143 37.11 14.91 -5.64
C SER A 143 36.22 15.96 -6.35
N GLU A 144 35.96 17.12 -5.74
CA GLU A 144 35.13 18.18 -6.32
C GLU A 144 35.62 18.63 -7.69
N GLY A 145 36.95 18.80 -7.87
CA GLY A 145 37.57 19.22 -9.10
C GLY A 145 37.51 18.22 -10.26
N PHE A 146 37.14 16.95 -10.02
CA PHE A 146 37.12 15.89 -11.03
C PHE A 146 35.76 15.68 -11.69
N ASP A 147 34.72 16.49 -11.39
CA ASP A 147 33.35 16.37 -11.93
C ASP A 147 32.77 14.95 -11.86
N VAL A 148 33.01 14.28 -10.75
CA VAL A 148 32.58 12.90 -10.52
C VAL A 148 31.05 12.83 -10.47
N LYS A 149 30.48 12.07 -11.40
CA LYS A 149 29.04 11.86 -11.53
C LYS A 149 28.71 10.38 -11.55
N GLY A 150 27.60 10.02 -10.93
CA GLY A 150 27.06 8.68 -10.96
C GLY A 150 25.57 8.69 -11.24
N HIS A 151 25.07 7.64 -11.84
CA HIS A 151 23.64 7.38 -11.96
C HIS A 151 23.36 5.92 -11.65
N SER A 152 22.19 5.66 -11.13
CA SER A 152 21.70 4.32 -10.83
C SER A 152 20.24 4.17 -11.24
N GLN A 153 19.89 3.00 -11.71
CA GLN A 153 18.51 2.62 -12.05
C GLN A 153 18.26 1.25 -11.46
N TYR A 154 17.08 1.07 -10.92
CA TYR A 154 16.67 -0.20 -10.34
C TYR A 154 15.20 -0.45 -10.66
N LEU A 155 14.90 -1.62 -11.22
CA LEU A 155 13.56 -2.13 -11.45
C LEU A 155 13.37 -3.39 -10.62
N SER A 156 12.27 -3.50 -9.90
CA SER A 156 11.93 -4.70 -9.15
C SER A 156 10.48 -5.09 -9.31
N LEU A 157 10.26 -6.40 -9.27
CA LEU A 157 8.94 -7.03 -9.13
C LEU A 157 8.96 -7.87 -7.85
N ARG A 158 7.97 -7.68 -6.99
CA ARG A 158 7.83 -8.41 -5.73
C ARG A 158 6.42 -8.97 -5.64
N LEU A 159 6.34 -10.25 -5.28
CA LEU A 159 5.10 -10.92 -4.93
C LEU A 159 5.10 -11.17 -3.41
N ASP A 160 4.15 -10.61 -2.71
CA ASP A 160 3.90 -10.84 -1.29
C ASP A 160 2.67 -11.74 -1.16
N HIS A 161 2.81 -12.85 -0.44
CA HIS A 161 1.70 -13.77 -0.16
C HIS A 161 1.72 -14.16 1.32
N PRO A 162 0.68 -13.87 2.10
CA PRO A 162 0.61 -14.33 3.47
C PRO A 162 0.36 -15.84 3.49
N LEU A 163 1.26 -16.60 4.11
CA LEU A 163 1.15 -18.06 4.22
C LEU A 163 0.16 -18.46 5.33
N TYR A 164 0.07 -17.64 6.37
CA TYR A 164 -0.77 -17.91 7.53
C TYR A 164 -1.29 -16.61 8.11
N VAL A 165 -2.60 -16.53 8.31
CA VAL A 165 -3.27 -15.37 8.92
C VAL A 165 -4.28 -15.85 9.94
N THR A 166 -4.11 -15.40 11.20
CA THR A 166 -5.07 -15.57 12.28
C THR A 166 -5.36 -14.23 12.94
N SER A 167 -6.31 -14.21 13.87
CA SER A 167 -6.66 -13.00 14.65
C SER A 167 -5.48 -12.40 15.43
N THR A 168 -4.41 -13.16 15.67
CA THR A 168 -3.25 -12.74 16.47
C THR A 168 -1.93 -12.74 15.71
N SER A 169 -1.86 -13.37 14.54
CA SER A 169 -0.60 -13.57 13.80
C SER A 169 -0.79 -13.56 12.30
N LYS A 170 0.18 -12.95 11.60
CA LYS A 170 0.33 -13.00 10.14
C LYS A 170 1.75 -13.41 9.81
N LEU A 171 1.95 -14.45 9.00
CA LEU A 171 3.24 -14.94 8.51
C LEU A 171 3.29 -14.91 6.99
#